data_f35e49c79766c44bf89685fe877d0d88
#
_entry.id   f35e49c79766c44bf89685fe877d0d88
#
_cell.length_a   1.000
_cell.length_b   1.000
_cell.length_c   1.000
_cell.angle_alpha   90.00
_cell.angle_beta   90.00
_cell.angle_gamma   90.00
#
_symmetry.space_group_name_H-M   'P 1'
#
loop_
_entity.id
_entity.type
_entity.pdbx_description
1 polymer ?
#
loop_
_entity_poly.entity_id
_entity_poly.type
_entity_poly.pdbx_seq_one_letter_code
_entity_poly.pdbx_strand_id
1 'polypeptide(L)'
;MNAARVLRGLALCVAACTLSAAHAQTPVAADPSLLYQQHCAACHGAQRTGGMGPALLPESLERLRKPDALKVITAGRAATQMPSFGDKLKPDETAALAQWIYSPVSPAPQWAEADIRASRVETAGAANLPAKPAWGADPMNLFVVVEGGDHHVSLVDGDRFERIHRFASRYALHGGPKFSPDGRYVYFGSRDGWVTKYDLWNLTVVAEVRAGLNMRNVAVSGDGRWVMCANYLPHTLALFDSDLNLVKTYAAASLDGKATSRVSAVYDAAPRSSFVVALKDLPELWEISYDRNAAPIFDGYVHDYKMGEGVAKPGFLGVRRTPLDEPLDDFFFDQSYRYALGATRPKGASESGPKGDDAPNAQVVNLDVRRKVAELPIAGMPHLGSGITFAWNGTTVLMSPNLKDGALDVIDMKTWKTVTTIATPGPGFFARSHQNTPYAWTDSMMSATAKDTLTIVDKRTLRVVASVREPGKTLAHIEFTKDGRYALASVWENDGALVVYDAATFKEVKRLPMSKPVGKYNVWNKISRSEGTSH
;
A
#
# COMPACT_ATOMS: atom_id res chain seq x y z
N MET A 1 -36.22 100.01 50.50
CA MET A 1 -34.94 100.56 49.98
C MET A 1 -34.20 99.48 49.29
N ASN A 2 -33.95 99.62 47.99
CA ASN A 2 -32.89 99.04 47.15
C ASN A 2 -32.75 97.48 47.04
N ALA A 3 -32.51 96.98 45.98
CA ALA A 3 -32.45 97.33 44.56
C ALA A 3 -32.19 96.00 43.78
N ALA A 4 -32.70 96.01 42.60
CA ALA A 4 -32.55 94.93 41.60
C ALA A 4 -31.10 94.55 41.27
N ARG A 5 -30.87 93.32 40.86
CA ARG A 5 -29.96 93.04 39.71
C ARG A 5 -30.31 91.71 39.04
N VAL A 6 -30.59 91.83 37.79
CA VAL A 6 -30.77 90.84 36.78
C VAL A 6 -29.36 90.18 36.47
N LEU A 7 -29.28 88.89 36.40
CA LEU A 7 -28.23 88.26 35.65
C LEU A 7 -28.78 87.10 34.82
N ARG A 8 -28.61 87.24 33.51
CA ARG A 8 -28.87 86.25 32.46
C ARG A 8 -27.90 85.07 32.60
N GLY A 9 -28.39 83.86 32.80
CA GLY A 9 -27.63 82.66 32.70
C GLY A 9 -27.77 82.04 31.33
N LEU A 10 -26.62 81.87 30.64
CA LEU A 10 -26.47 81.19 29.36
C LEU A 10 -26.64 79.67 29.58
N ALA A 11 -27.64 79.07 28.91
CA ALA A 11 -27.74 77.60 28.85
C ALA A 11 -26.76 77.06 27.84
N LEU A 12 -25.70 76.36 28.31
CA LEU A 12 -24.80 75.55 27.48
C LEU A 12 -25.40 74.19 27.27
N CYS A 13 -25.90 73.87 26.06
CA CYS A 13 -26.22 72.53 25.64
C CYS A 13 -24.94 71.78 25.38
N VAL A 14 -24.57 70.86 26.28
CA VAL A 14 -23.48 69.84 26.04
C VAL A 14 -24.11 68.67 25.31
N ALA A 15 -23.93 68.58 24.00
CA ALA A 15 -24.27 67.41 23.20
C ALA A 15 -23.26 66.31 23.52
N ALA A 16 -23.69 65.32 24.31
CA ALA A 16 -22.93 64.09 24.54
C ALA A 16 -22.97 63.24 23.28
N CYS A 17 -21.93 63.29 22.43
CA CYS A 17 -21.70 62.28 21.38
C CYS A 17 -21.33 60.94 22.05
N THR A 18 -22.29 60.02 22.19
CA THR A 18 -22.01 58.63 22.50
C THR A 18 -21.40 57.99 21.27
N LEU A 19 -20.05 57.83 21.22
CA LEU A 19 -19.37 56.95 20.30
C LEU A 19 -19.76 55.53 20.67
N SER A 20 -20.71 54.95 19.95
CA SER A 20 -20.90 53.50 19.94
C SER A 20 -19.66 52.84 19.32
N ALA A 21 -18.75 52.36 20.15
CA ALA A 21 -17.71 51.47 19.71
C ALA A 21 -18.33 50.21 19.14
N ALA A 22 -18.47 50.13 17.83
CA ALA A 22 -18.79 48.88 17.16
C ALA A 22 -17.66 47.90 17.50
N HIS A 23 -17.88 47.00 18.44
CA HIS A 23 -17.03 45.86 18.64
C HIS A 23 -17.09 45.04 17.35
N ALA A 24 -16.08 45.15 16.52
CA ALA A 24 -15.84 44.20 15.46
C ALA A 24 -15.68 42.84 16.15
N GLN A 25 -16.72 42.01 16.10
CA GLN A 25 -16.63 40.61 16.47
C GLN A 25 -15.55 40.01 15.57
N THR A 26 -14.39 39.72 16.13
CA THR A 26 -13.42 38.84 15.47
C THR A 26 -14.17 37.60 15.04
N PRO A 27 -14.10 37.20 13.75
CA PRO A 27 -14.75 35.98 13.32
C PRO A 27 -14.23 34.84 14.20
N VAL A 28 -15.15 34.18 14.91
CA VAL A 28 -14.81 32.98 15.69
C VAL A 28 -14.24 32.00 14.67
N ALA A 29 -12.96 31.71 14.79
CA ALA A 29 -12.32 30.72 13.93
C ALA A 29 -13.14 29.41 14.04
N ALA A 30 -13.55 28.86 12.91
CA ALA A 30 -14.34 27.64 12.88
C ALA A 30 -13.57 26.53 13.62
N ASP A 31 -14.23 25.85 14.56
CA ASP A 31 -13.61 24.75 15.31
C ASP A 31 -13.21 23.63 14.34
N PRO A 32 -11.93 23.31 14.20
CA PRO A 32 -11.47 22.29 13.26
C PRO A 32 -12.03 20.89 13.58
N SER A 33 -12.41 20.63 14.83
CA SER A 33 -13.03 19.35 15.20
C SER A 33 -14.44 19.24 14.62
N LEU A 34 -15.21 20.31 14.61
CA LEU A 34 -16.53 20.34 13.99
C LEU A 34 -16.44 20.24 12.47
N LEU A 35 -15.51 20.96 11.86
CA LEU A 35 -15.24 20.85 10.41
C LEU A 35 -14.84 19.43 10.03
N TYR A 36 -14.02 18.78 10.86
CA TYR A 36 -13.64 17.39 10.66
C TYR A 36 -14.86 16.46 10.70
N GLN A 37 -15.72 16.60 11.72
CA GLN A 37 -16.91 15.76 11.82
C GLN A 37 -17.86 15.95 10.62
N GLN A 38 -17.99 17.16 10.12
CA GLN A 38 -18.87 17.47 9.00
C GLN A 38 -18.34 16.96 7.64
N HIS A 39 -17.04 17.07 7.41
CA HIS A 39 -16.46 16.89 6.07
C HIS A 39 -15.53 15.68 5.92
N CYS A 40 -14.94 15.18 7.01
CA CYS A 40 -13.87 14.20 6.97
C CYS A 40 -14.23 12.87 7.65
N ALA A 41 -15.02 12.93 8.74
CA ALA A 41 -15.28 11.78 9.62
C ALA A 41 -15.95 10.60 8.90
N ALA A 42 -16.82 10.87 7.92
CA ALA A 42 -17.51 9.83 7.15
C ALA A 42 -16.53 8.88 6.44
N CYS A 43 -15.37 9.40 6.00
CA CYS A 43 -14.34 8.62 5.33
C CYS A 43 -13.21 8.22 6.27
N HIS A 44 -12.77 9.11 7.16
CA HIS A 44 -11.58 8.91 8.00
C HIS A 44 -11.88 8.45 9.44
N GLY A 45 -13.16 8.15 9.74
CA GLY A 45 -13.63 7.74 11.07
C GLY A 45 -13.78 8.90 12.04
N ALA A 46 -14.80 8.86 12.91
CA ALA A 46 -15.10 9.94 13.85
C ALA A 46 -13.93 10.25 14.82
N GLN A 47 -13.13 9.23 15.16
CA GLN A 47 -11.95 9.34 16.01
C GLN A 47 -10.64 9.39 15.21
N ARG A 48 -10.68 9.68 13.93
CA ARG A 48 -9.54 9.71 12.99
C ARG A 48 -8.84 8.34 12.82
N THR A 49 -9.50 7.25 13.19
CA THR A 49 -8.91 5.89 13.17
C THR A 49 -9.03 5.17 11.83
N GLY A 50 -9.47 5.88 10.80
CA GLY A 50 -9.68 5.30 9.47
C GLY A 50 -11.11 4.77 9.28
N GLY A 51 -11.41 4.46 8.06
CA GLY A 51 -12.66 3.93 7.54
C GLY A 51 -12.50 3.76 6.04
N MET A 52 -13.31 4.40 5.23
CA MET A 52 -13.16 4.49 3.77
C MET A 52 -11.81 5.11 3.37
N GLY A 53 -11.33 6.07 4.13
CA GLY A 53 -10.01 6.67 4.01
C GLY A 53 -9.05 6.15 5.08
N PRO A 54 -7.74 6.43 4.95
CA PRO A 54 -6.75 6.04 5.95
C PRO A 54 -6.97 6.77 7.28
N ALA A 55 -6.40 6.22 8.35
CA ALA A 55 -6.35 6.91 9.64
C ALA A 55 -5.60 8.25 9.51
N LEU A 56 -6.16 9.30 10.13
CA LEU A 56 -5.55 10.64 10.21
C LEU A 56 -5.02 10.88 11.63
N LEU A 57 -4.13 10.01 12.05
CA LEU A 57 -3.40 10.10 13.31
C LEU A 57 -1.98 10.60 13.03
N PRO A 58 -1.32 11.32 13.95
CA PRO A 58 0.03 11.83 13.75
C PRO A 58 0.99 10.76 13.21
N GLU A 59 0.93 9.56 13.78
CA GLU A 59 1.78 8.42 13.41
C GLU A 59 1.49 7.92 11.98
N SER A 60 0.24 8.04 11.54
CA SER A 60 -0.16 7.69 10.16
C SER A 60 0.23 8.77 9.15
N LEU A 61 0.41 10.01 9.61
CA LEU A 61 0.67 11.20 8.81
C LEU A 61 2.15 11.59 8.71
N GLU A 62 3.06 10.90 9.37
CA GLU A 62 4.49 11.26 9.42
C GLU A 62 5.13 11.50 8.04
N ARG A 63 4.64 10.82 7.01
CA ARG A 63 5.14 10.97 5.64
C ARG A 63 4.49 12.10 4.85
N LEU A 64 3.32 12.54 5.26
CA LEU A 64 2.61 13.64 4.63
C LEU A 64 2.94 14.91 5.40
N ARG A 65 3.74 15.82 4.83
CA ARG A 65 4.04 17.09 5.47
C ARG A 65 2.79 17.98 5.52
N LYS A 66 2.67 18.83 6.53
CA LYS A 66 1.52 19.74 6.69
C LYS A 66 1.17 20.56 5.44
N PRO A 67 2.15 21.14 4.69
CA PRO A 67 1.87 21.85 3.43
C PRO A 67 1.31 20.93 2.34
N ASP A 68 1.72 19.65 2.32
CA ASP A 68 1.21 18.68 1.35
C ASP A 68 -0.19 18.19 1.76
N ALA A 69 -0.46 18.06 3.06
CA ALA A 69 -1.81 17.79 3.58
C ALA A 69 -2.78 18.91 3.20
N LEU A 70 -2.36 20.18 3.31
CA LEU A 70 -3.15 21.32 2.86
C LEU A 70 -3.54 21.19 1.38
N LYS A 71 -2.58 20.87 0.51
CA LYS A 71 -2.85 20.65 -0.92
C LYS A 71 -3.82 19.51 -1.15
N VAL A 72 -3.64 18.38 -0.43
CA VAL A 72 -4.52 17.21 -0.55
C VAL A 72 -5.95 17.54 -0.11
N ILE A 73 -6.15 18.28 0.95
CA ILE A 73 -7.50 18.71 1.40
C ILE A 73 -8.10 19.65 0.35
N THR A 74 -7.35 20.64 -0.12
CA THR A 74 -7.85 21.63 -1.09
C THR A 74 -8.17 21.02 -2.45
N ALA A 75 -7.25 20.22 -3.02
CA ALA A 75 -7.34 19.76 -4.41
C ALA A 75 -7.84 18.31 -4.56
N GLY A 76 -8.00 17.59 -3.45
CA GLY A 76 -8.20 16.14 -3.49
C GLY A 76 -6.92 15.39 -3.79
N ARG A 77 -7.02 14.08 -3.97
CA ARG A 77 -5.88 13.23 -4.34
C ARG A 77 -6.22 12.41 -5.59
N ALA A 78 -5.51 12.69 -6.66
CA ALA A 78 -5.66 11.95 -7.91
C ALA A 78 -5.53 10.44 -7.69
N ALA A 79 -6.26 9.66 -8.47
CA ALA A 79 -6.32 8.20 -8.40
C ALA A 79 -6.76 7.63 -7.02
N THR A 80 -7.43 8.43 -6.18
CA THR A 80 -8.04 8.00 -4.93
C THR A 80 -9.47 8.51 -4.82
N GLN A 81 -10.16 8.16 -3.74
CA GLN A 81 -11.52 8.67 -3.45
C GLN A 81 -11.52 9.93 -2.60
N MET A 82 -10.36 10.50 -2.26
CA MET A 82 -10.26 11.76 -1.55
C MET A 82 -10.68 12.90 -2.48
N PRO A 83 -11.87 13.51 -2.28
CA PRO A 83 -12.36 14.59 -3.14
C PRO A 83 -11.65 15.91 -2.81
N SER A 84 -11.78 16.90 -3.70
CA SER A 84 -11.46 18.30 -3.41
C SER A 84 -12.45 18.89 -2.41
N PHE A 85 -11.92 19.68 -1.47
CA PHE A 85 -12.72 20.50 -0.56
C PHE A 85 -12.47 22.00 -0.77
N GLY A 86 -11.72 22.41 -1.78
CA GLY A 86 -11.41 23.80 -2.06
C GLY A 86 -12.64 24.69 -2.30
N ASP A 87 -13.73 24.12 -2.81
CA ASP A 87 -15.00 24.82 -3.02
C ASP A 87 -15.93 24.79 -1.80
N LYS A 88 -15.59 23.99 -0.76
CA LYS A 88 -16.45 23.77 0.43
C LYS A 88 -15.88 24.40 1.70
N LEU A 89 -14.56 24.56 1.76
CA LEU A 89 -13.83 25.08 2.90
C LEU A 89 -13.06 26.33 2.50
N LYS A 90 -13.04 27.31 3.38
CA LYS A 90 -12.20 28.51 3.24
C LYS A 90 -10.72 28.14 3.46
N PRO A 91 -9.78 28.93 2.94
CA PRO A 91 -8.35 28.68 3.13
C PRO A 91 -7.92 28.58 4.60
N ASP A 92 -8.47 29.41 5.48
CA ASP A 92 -8.24 29.39 6.92
C ASP A 92 -8.80 28.13 7.60
N GLU A 93 -9.98 27.69 7.22
CA GLU A 93 -10.61 26.45 7.68
C GLU A 93 -9.79 25.22 7.25
N THR A 94 -9.32 25.21 6.00
CA THR A 94 -8.46 24.15 5.48
C THR A 94 -7.11 24.12 6.22
N ALA A 95 -6.54 25.30 6.51
CA ALA A 95 -5.30 25.39 7.28
C ALA A 95 -5.48 24.90 8.73
N ALA A 96 -6.59 25.27 9.37
CA ALA A 96 -6.95 24.82 10.71
C ALA A 96 -7.13 23.30 10.76
N LEU A 97 -7.83 22.70 9.79
CA LEU A 97 -7.98 21.26 9.66
C LEU A 97 -6.62 20.57 9.45
N ALA A 98 -5.80 21.10 8.52
CA ALA A 98 -4.48 20.56 8.26
C ALA A 98 -3.57 20.61 9.50
N GLN A 99 -3.70 21.61 10.35
CA GLN A 99 -2.99 21.68 11.62
C GLN A 99 -3.56 20.68 12.64
N TRP A 100 -4.87 20.56 12.73
CA TRP A 100 -5.57 19.75 13.72
C TRP A 100 -5.37 18.25 13.55
N ILE A 101 -5.34 17.73 12.31
CA ILE A 101 -5.14 16.29 12.07
C ILE A 101 -3.76 15.80 12.52
N TYR A 102 -2.78 16.70 12.72
CA TYR A 102 -1.47 16.37 13.29
C TYR A 102 -1.40 16.53 14.82
N SER A 103 -2.49 16.93 15.46
CA SER A 103 -2.55 16.96 16.92
C SER A 103 -2.77 15.54 17.47
N PRO A 104 -2.17 15.17 18.60
CA PRO A 104 -2.45 13.89 19.26
C PRO A 104 -3.94 13.71 19.55
N VAL A 105 -4.40 12.48 19.49
CA VAL A 105 -5.71 12.08 20.00
C VAL A 105 -5.56 11.67 21.46
N SER A 106 -6.44 12.14 22.32
CA SER A 106 -6.42 11.75 23.73
C SER A 106 -7.79 11.18 24.14
N PRO A 107 -7.83 9.95 24.70
CA PRO A 107 -6.73 9.00 24.81
C PRO A 107 -6.24 8.51 23.44
N ALA A 108 -4.97 8.09 23.35
CA ALA A 108 -4.43 7.53 22.11
C ALA A 108 -5.22 6.28 21.70
N PRO A 109 -5.60 6.12 20.43
CA PRO A 109 -6.33 4.95 19.97
C PRO A 109 -5.49 3.69 20.19
N GLN A 110 -6.10 2.67 20.76
CA GLN A 110 -5.51 1.37 20.99
C GLN A 110 -6.24 0.30 20.19
N TRP A 111 -5.53 -0.77 19.86
CA TRP A 111 -6.09 -1.93 19.20
C TRP A 111 -5.31 -3.15 19.68
N ALA A 112 -5.82 -3.81 20.70
CA ALA A 112 -5.20 -4.95 21.36
C ALA A 112 -5.72 -6.29 20.80
N GLU A 113 -5.15 -7.41 21.24
CA GLU A 113 -5.61 -8.74 20.82
C GLU A 113 -7.10 -8.99 21.15
N ALA A 114 -7.61 -8.45 22.24
CA ALA A 114 -9.03 -8.54 22.59
C ALA A 114 -9.91 -7.86 21.53
N ASP A 115 -9.49 -6.68 21.05
CA ASP A 115 -10.22 -5.95 20.00
C ASP A 115 -10.16 -6.69 18.67
N ILE A 116 -9.00 -7.26 18.34
CA ILE A 116 -8.84 -8.08 17.13
C ILE A 116 -9.81 -9.27 17.18
N ARG A 117 -9.81 -10.03 18.28
CA ARG A 117 -10.70 -11.21 18.47
C ARG A 117 -12.17 -10.82 18.43
N ALA A 118 -12.54 -9.73 19.08
CA ALA A 118 -13.92 -9.23 19.13
C ALA A 118 -14.41 -8.72 17.75
N SER A 119 -13.51 -8.30 16.89
CA SER A 119 -13.84 -7.81 15.55
C SER A 119 -14.14 -8.91 14.52
N ARG A 120 -13.81 -10.18 14.83
CA ARG A 120 -13.98 -11.28 13.87
C ARG A 120 -15.45 -11.57 13.62
N VAL A 121 -15.80 -11.60 12.35
CA VAL A 121 -17.14 -11.95 11.85
C VAL A 121 -16.99 -13.13 10.92
N GLU A 122 -17.84 -14.14 11.08
CA GLU A 122 -17.91 -15.31 10.22
C GLU A 122 -19.28 -15.37 9.55
N THR A 123 -19.28 -15.69 8.26
CA THR A 123 -20.53 -15.84 7.52
C THR A 123 -21.18 -17.18 7.90
N ALA A 124 -22.46 -17.15 8.24
CA ALA A 124 -23.21 -18.34 8.56
C ALA A 124 -23.15 -19.38 7.44
N GLY A 125 -22.84 -20.63 7.78
CA GLY A 125 -22.73 -21.73 6.83
C GLY A 125 -21.40 -21.81 6.05
N ALA A 126 -20.45 -20.93 6.31
CA ALA A 126 -19.15 -20.92 5.60
C ALA A 126 -18.36 -22.23 5.72
N ALA A 127 -18.54 -22.98 6.81
CA ALA A 127 -17.89 -24.27 7.02
C ALA A 127 -18.41 -25.39 6.08
N ASN A 128 -19.57 -25.22 5.47
CA ASN A 128 -20.25 -26.24 4.63
C ASN A 128 -20.30 -25.86 3.14
N LEU A 129 -19.43 -24.97 2.69
CA LEU A 129 -19.40 -24.53 1.30
C LEU A 129 -18.95 -25.66 0.36
N PRO A 130 -19.60 -25.82 -0.81
CA PRO A 130 -19.24 -26.85 -1.79
C PRO A 130 -17.76 -26.80 -2.19
N ALA A 131 -17.18 -27.97 -2.43
CA ALA A 131 -15.78 -28.12 -2.87
C ALA A 131 -15.60 -27.98 -4.39
N LYS A 132 -16.58 -27.40 -5.09
CA LYS A 132 -16.54 -27.15 -6.54
C LYS A 132 -17.01 -25.74 -6.83
N PRO A 133 -16.44 -25.07 -7.87
CA PRO A 133 -16.94 -23.78 -8.30
C PRO A 133 -18.42 -23.80 -8.69
N ALA A 134 -19.16 -22.77 -8.29
CA ALA A 134 -20.56 -22.55 -8.66
C ALA A 134 -20.73 -21.99 -10.08
N TRP A 135 -19.63 -21.84 -10.82
CA TRP A 135 -19.55 -21.26 -12.16
C TRP A 135 -18.62 -22.11 -13.05
N GLY A 136 -18.63 -21.88 -14.38
CA GLY A 136 -18.07 -22.81 -15.35
C GLY A 136 -16.79 -22.34 -16.07
N ALA A 137 -16.06 -21.33 -15.56
CA ALA A 137 -14.78 -20.89 -16.13
C ALA A 137 -13.59 -21.67 -15.54
N ASP A 138 -12.37 -21.53 -16.08
CA ASP A 138 -11.15 -22.07 -15.47
C ASP A 138 -10.81 -21.29 -14.18
N PRO A 139 -10.86 -21.90 -12.98
CA PRO A 139 -10.54 -21.21 -11.73
C PRO A 139 -9.12 -20.66 -11.69
N MET A 140 -8.20 -21.28 -12.43
CA MET A 140 -6.82 -20.83 -12.49
C MET A 140 -6.60 -19.66 -13.44
N ASN A 141 -7.50 -19.44 -14.41
CA ASN A 141 -7.45 -18.27 -15.29
C ASN A 141 -8.46 -17.18 -14.87
N LEU A 142 -8.85 -17.18 -13.60
CA LEU A 142 -9.71 -16.15 -13.03
C LEU A 142 -8.91 -14.89 -12.70
N PHE A 143 -9.47 -13.72 -13.01
CA PHE A 143 -8.96 -12.43 -12.57
C PHE A 143 -9.79 -11.88 -11.43
N VAL A 144 -9.11 -11.49 -10.35
CA VAL A 144 -9.68 -10.72 -9.26
C VAL A 144 -9.35 -9.25 -9.52
N VAL A 145 -10.36 -8.43 -9.80
CA VAL A 145 -10.20 -7.01 -10.16
C VAL A 145 -10.75 -6.13 -9.05
N VAL A 146 -9.89 -5.32 -8.43
CA VAL A 146 -10.29 -4.36 -7.39
C VAL A 146 -10.78 -3.07 -8.05
N GLU A 147 -12.05 -2.74 -7.85
CA GLU A 147 -12.67 -1.50 -8.32
C GLU A 147 -12.64 -0.45 -7.19
N GLY A 148 -11.65 0.45 -7.24
CA GLY A 148 -11.47 1.48 -6.21
C GLY A 148 -12.45 2.65 -6.30
N GLY A 149 -13.23 2.74 -7.40
CA GLY A 149 -14.16 3.84 -7.62
C GLY A 149 -15.41 3.77 -6.75
N ASP A 150 -15.86 2.56 -6.43
CA ASP A 150 -17.09 2.33 -5.68
C ASP A 150 -16.99 1.17 -4.66
N HIS A 151 -15.76 0.78 -4.31
CA HIS A 151 -15.48 -0.26 -3.30
C HIS A 151 -16.07 -1.63 -3.64
N HIS A 152 -15.80 -2.11 -4.85
CA HIS A 152 -16.19 -3.45 -5.27
C HIS A 152 -14.98 -4.25 -5.73
N VAL A 153 -15.19 -5.54 -5.82
CA VAL A 153 -14.32 -6.48 -6.51
C VAL A 153 -15.12 -7.20 -7.58
N SER A 154 -14.57 -7.25 -8.79
CA SER A 154 -15.10 -8.06 -9.89
C SER A 154 -14.27 -9.30 -10.12
N LEU A 155 -14.92 -10.42 -10.34
CA LEU A 155 -14.32 -11.66 -10.80
C LEU A 155 -14.56 -11.78 -12.31
N VAL A 156 -13.48 -11.98 -13.07
CA VAL A 156 -13.52 -11.98 -14.54
C VAL A 156 -12.94 -13.30 -15.05
N ASP A 157 -13.66 -13.96 -15.93
CA ASP A 157 -13.21 -15.11 -16.70
C ASP A 157 -12.06 -14.68 -17.62
N GLY A 158 -10.88 -15.27 -17.46
CA GLY A 158 -9.69 -14.93 -18.23
C GLY A 158 -9.67 -15.53 -19.65
N ASP A 159 -10.60 -16.42 -19.99
CA ASP A 159 -10.72 -17.00 -21.34
C ASP A 159 -11.75 -16.25 -22.18
N ARG A 160 -12.89 -15.88 -21.59
CA ARG A 160 -13.99 -15.18 -22.29
C ARG A 160 -13.98 -13.70 -22.08
N PHE A 161 -13.24 -13.20 -21.08
CA PHE A 161 -13.24 -11.80 -20.65
C PHE A 161 -14.65 -11.31 -20.33
N GLU A 162 -15.34 -12.05 -19.45
CA GLU A 162 -16.69 -11.76 -18.98
C GLU A 162 -16.69 -11.70 -17.47
N ARG A 163 -17.48 -10.78 -16.91
CA ARG A 163 -17.65 -10.68 -15.46
C ARG A 163 -18.50 -11.83 -14.97
N ILE A 164 -17.92 -12.71 -14.13
CA ILE A 164 -18.62 -13.81 -13.49
C ILE A 164 -19.44 -13.29 -12.31
N HIS A 165 -18.82 -12.42 -11.49
CA HIS A 165 -19.42 -11.91 -10.27
C HIS A 165 -18.85 -10.55 -9.90
N ARG A 166 -19.63 -9.79 -9.10
CA ARG A 166 -19.21 -8.52 -8.53
C ARG A 166 -19.77 -8.37 -7.13
N PHE A 167 -18.95 -8.02 -6.16
CA PHE A 167 -19.36 -7.89 -4.77
C PHE A 167 -18.75 -6.64 -4.12
N ALA A 168 -19.45 -6.12 -3.10
CA ALA A 168 -18.96 -5.00 -2.31
C ALA A 168 -17.77 -5.45 -1.44
N SER A 169 -16.71 -4.66 -1.41
CA SER A 169 -15.51 -4.90 -0.61
C SER A 169 -15.43 -3.94 0.57
N ARG A 170 -14.52 -4.23 1.51
CA ARG A 170 -14.05 -3.23 2.46
C ARG A 170 -13.37 -2.08 1.72
N TYR A 171 -13.25 -0.95 2.40
CA TYR A 171 -12.73 0.28 1.84
C TYR A 171 -11.20 0.24 1.66
N ALA A 172 -10.68 1.03 0.73
CA ALA A 172 -9.24 1.24 0.55
C ALA A 172 -8.41 -0.06 0.54
N LEU A 173 -8.84 -1.06 -0.22
CA LEU A 173 -8.06 -2.30 -0.42
C LEU A 173 -6.66 -1.94 -0.92
N HIS A 174 -5.64 -2.55 -0.30
CA HIS A 174 -4.24 -2.21 -0.55
C HIS A 174 -3.31 -3.42 -0.46
N GLY A 175 -2.19 -3.34 -1.18
CA GLY A 175 -1.14 -4.36 -1.14
C GLY A 175 -1.40 -5.59 -2.00
N GLY A 176 -2.44 -5.55 -2.83
CA GLY A 176 -2.87 -6.67 -3.66
C GLY A 176 -3.49 -7.83 -2.87
N PRO A 177 -4.50 -8.51 -3.41
CA PRO A 177 -5.05 -9.72 -2.82
C PRO A 177 -4.02 -10.84 -2.80
N LYS A 178 -4.12 -11.72 -1.81
CA LYS A 178 -3.30 -12.92 -1.65
C LYS A 178 -4.16 -14.15 -1.70
N PHE A 179 -3.70 -15.18 -2.40
CA PHE A 179 -4.48 -16.38 -2.66
C PHE A 179 -4.00 -17.54 -1.79
N SER A 180 -4.92 -18.44 -1.44
CA SER A 180 -4.55 -19.76 -0.94
C SER A 180 -3.82 -20.56 -2.03
N PRO A 181 -2.95 -21.51 -1.67
CA PRO A 181 -2.15 -22.28 -2.65
C PRO A 181 -2.99 -23.06 -3.68
N ASP A 182 -4.22 -23.42 -3.34
CA ASP A 182 -5.18 -24.09 -4.24
C ASP A 182 -5.98 -23.13 -5.12
N GLY A 183 -5.80 -21.81 -4.94
CA GLY A 183 -6.50 -20.77 -5.69
C GLY A 183 -7.99 -20.62 -5.34
N ARG A 184 -8.48 -21.31 -4.30
CA ARG A 184 -9.89 -21.22 -3.89
C ARG A 184 -10.21 -19.97 -3.11
N TYR A 185 -9.37 -19.64 -2.12
CA TYR A 185 -9.59 -18.48 -1.26
C TYR A 185 -8.72 -17.33 -1.65
N VAL A 186 -9.27 -16.13 -1.51
CA VAL A 186 -8.52 -14.88 -1.64
C VAL A 186 -8.67 -14.04 -0.37
N TYR A 187 -7.57 -13.43 0.07
CA TYR A 187 -7.51 -12.57 1.23
C TYR A 187 -7.24 -11.15 0.79
N PHE A 188 -8.13 -10.24 1.15
CA PHE A 188 -8.00 -8.81 0.88
C PHE A 188 -7.61 -8.09 2.15
N GLY A 189 -6.60 -7.23 2.06
CA GLY A 189 -6.24 -6.30 3.12
C GLY A 189 -6.74 -4.90 2.81
N SER A 190 -7.23 -4.18 3.81
CA SER A 190 -7.65 -2.79 3.69
C SER A 190 -6.81 -1.85 4.56
N ARG A 191 -6.70 -0.59 4.16
CA ARG A 191 -5.93 0.41 4.91
C ARG A 191 -6.46 0.69 6.31
N ASP A 192 -7.74 0.47 6.56
CA ASP A 192 -8.37 0.61 7.87
C ASP A 192 -8.25 -0.65 8.74
N GLY A 193 -7.39 -1.59 8.33
CA GLY A 193 -6.99 -2.73 9.14
C GLY A 193 -7.82 -3.99 8.95
N TRP A 194 -8.84 -3.99 8.10
CA TRP A 194 -9.66 -5.18 7.86
C TRP A 194 -8.98 -6.17 6.91
N VAL A 195 -9.16 -7.45 7.22
CA VAL A 195 -8.84 -8.58 6.35
C VAL A 195 -10.14 -9.30 6.03
N THR A 196 -10.40 -9.53 4.75
CA THR A 196 -11.55 -10.30 4.26
C THR A 196 -11.06 -11.58 3.63
N LYS A 197 -11.53 -12.74 4.09
CA LYS A 197 -11.38 -14.04 3.42
C LYS A 197 -12.60 -14.28 2.54
N TYR A 198 -12.39 -14.48 1.25
CA TYR A 198 -13.45 -14.69 0.25
C TYR A 198 -13.26 -16.04 -0.45
N ASP A 199 -14.32 -16.82 -0.60
CA ASP A 199 -14.34 -18.08 -1.37
C ASP A 199 -14.68 -17.77 -2.83
N LEU A 200 -13.69 -17.83 -3.70
CA LEU A 200 -13.83 -17.59 -5.14
C LEU A 200 -14.74 -18.64 -5.81
N TRP A 201 -14.74 -19.87 -5.30
CA TRP A 201 -15.55 -20.94 -5.88
C TRP A 201 -17.04 -20.77 -5.56
N ASN A 202 -17.35 -20.30 -4.36
CA ASN A 202 -18.72 -20.14 -3.90
C ASN A 202 -19.22 -18.69 -3.88
N LEU A 203 -18.40 -17.76 -4.37
CA LEU A 203 -18.75 -16.34 -4.54
C LEU A 203 -19.26 -15.70 -3.24
N THR A 204 -18.61 -15.98 -2.13
CA THR A 204 -19.06 -15.49 -0.81
C THR A 204 -17.90 -15.10 0.11
N VAL A 205 -18.17 -14.11 0.97
CA VAL A 205 -17.29 -13.80 2.10
C VAL A 205 -17.38 -14.94 3.12
N VAL A 206 -16.23 -15.47 3.54
CA VAL A 206 -16.15 -16.53 4.55
C VAL A 206 -16.00 -15.95 5.95
N ALA A 207 -15.04 -15.08 6.12
CA ALA A 207 -14.77 -14.43 7.40
C ALA A 207 -14.08 -13.08 7.19
N GLU A 208 -14.20 -12.22 8.18
CA GLU A 208 -13.51 -10.94 8.26
C GLU A 208 -12.98 -10.70 9.66
N VAL A 209 -11.84 -10.01 9.77
CA VAL A 209 -11.25 -9.59 11.04
C VAL A 209 -10.54 -8.26 10.88
N ARG A 210 -10.54 -7.42 11.90
CA ARG A 210 -9.77 -6.17 11.90
C ARG A 210 -8.44 -6.39 12.63
N ALA A 211 -7.35 -6.50 11.88
CA ALA A 211 -6.01 -6.78 12.41
C ALA A 211 -5.33 -5.56 13.07
N GLY A 212 -5.81 -4.36 12.79
CA GLY A 212 -5.23 -3.10 13.29
C GLY A 212 -6.05 -1.89 12.91
N LEU A 213 -5.54 -0.70 13.19
CA LEU A 213 -6.18 0.58 12.82
C LEU A 213 -5.68 1.13 11.49
N ASN A 214 -4.47 0.75 11.09
CA ASN A 214 -3.87 1.08 9.80
C ASN A 214 -2.95 -0.05 9.38
N MET A 215 -3.36 -0.80 8.37
CA MET A 215 -2.63 -1.95 7.85
C MET A 215 -1.93 -1.61 6.54
N ARG A 216 -0.72 -2.13 6.35
CA ARG A 216 0.04 -1.95 5.11
C ARG A 216 -0.30 -3.00 4.07
N ASN A 217 -0.16 -4.27 4.43
CA ASN A 217 -0.49 -5.40 3.56
C ASN A 217 -0.71 -6.70 4.34
N VAL A 218 -1.13 -7.72 3.64
CA VAL A 218 -1.36 -9.08 4.12
C VAL A 218 -0.50 -10.05 3.31
N ALA A 219 -0.07 -11.15 3.94
CA ALA A 219 0.57 -12.30 3.28
C ALA A 219 -0.12 -13.59 3.69
N VAL A 220 -0.17 -14.56 2.78
CA VAL A 220 -0.68 -15.92 3.02
C VAL A 220 0.49 -16.88 2.87
N SER A 221 0.68 -17.79 3.82
CA SER A 221 1.77 -18.77 3.79
C SER A 221 1.64 -19.75 2.62
N GLY A 222 2.79 -20.20 2.12
CA GLY A 222 2.84 -21.14 1.00
C GLY A 222 2.18 -22.50 1.28
N ASP A 223 1.96 -22.85 2.56
CA ASP A 223 1.20 -24.03 2.97
C ASP A 223 -0.30 -23.73 3.20
N GLY A 224 -0.72 -22.48 3.00
CA GLY A 224 -2.10 -22.02 3.13
C GLY A 224 -2.66 -21.98 4.55
N ARG A 225 -1.85 -22.26 5.58
CA ARG A 225 -2.34 -22.36 6.97
C ARG A 225 -2.32 -21.06 7.76
N TRP A 226 -1.56 -20.06 7.28
CA TRP A 226 -1.31 -18.85 8.02
C TRP A 226 -1.57 -17.60 7.21
N VAL A 227 -2.06 -16.57 7.87
CA VAL A 227 -2.25 -15.23 7.31
C VAL A 227 -1.54 -14.22 8.22
N MET A 228 -0.61 -13.46 7.68
CA MET A 228 0.17 -12.45 8.42
C MET A 228 -0.20 -11.06 7.94
N CYS A 229 -0.53 -10.17 8.87
CA CYS A 229 -0.85 -8.77 8.61
C CYS A 229 0.23 -7.84 9.13
N ALA A 230 0.63 -6.88 8.30
CA ALA A 230 1.61 -5.85 8.62
C ALA A 230 0.90 -4.54 8.98
N ASN A 231 0.99 -4.09 10.23
CA ASN A 231 0.31 -2.89 10.70
C ASN A 231 1.26 -1.68 10.77
N TYR A 232 0.75 -0.53 10.35
CA TYR A 232 1.35 0.78 10.69
C TYR A 232 0.89 1.25 12.07
N LEU A 233 -0.35 0.90 12.44
CA LEU A 233 -0.93 1.23 13.74
C LEU A 233 -1.88 0.10 14.18
N PRO A 234 -1.69 -0.48 15.36
CA PRO A 234 -0.48 -0.34 16.19
C PRO A 234 0.78 -0.86 15.46
N HIS A 235 1.97 -0.58 16.00
CA HIS A 235 3.24 -1.07 15.46
C HIS A 235 3.38 -2.59 15.74
N THR A 236 2.65 -3.39 14.98
CA THR A 236 2.56 -4.84 15.20
C THR A 236 2.47 -5.62 13.90
N LEU A 237 2.77 -6.91 14.00
CA LEU A 237 2.26 -7.93 13.10
C LEU A 237 1.15 -8.70 13.81
N ALA A 238 0.13 -9.11 13.07
CA ALA A 238 -0.90 -10.02 13.57
C ALA A 238 -0.90 -11.29 12.71
N LEU A 239 -0.73 -12.44 13.37
CA LEU A 239 -0.75 -13.76 12.74
C LEU A 239 -2.08 -14.43 13.02
N PHE A 240 -2.71 -14.91 11.98
CA PHE A 240 -3.96 -15.66 12.00
C PHE A 240 -3.76 -17.05 11.40
N ASP A 241 -4.64 -17.98 11.77
CA ASP A 241 -4.83 -19.19 10.97
C ASP A 241 -5.57 -18.87 9.65
N SER A 242 -5.75 -19.88 8.80
CA SER A 242 -6.43 -19.70 7.51
C SER A 242 -7.90 -19.28 7.63
N ASP A 243 -8.52 -19.44 8.80
CA ASP A 243 -9.91 -19.05 9.08
C ASP A 243 -10.02 -17.70 9.80
N LEU A 244 -8.92 -16.95 9.82
CA LEU A 244 -8.79 -15.65 10.45
C LEU A 244 -9.03 -15.65 11.97
N ASN A 245 -8.72 -16.75 12.65
CA ASN A 245 -8.61 -16.76 14.11
C ASN A 245 -7.23 -16.24 14.51
N LEU A 246 -7.20 -15.27 15.43
CA LEU A 246 -5.94 -14.71 15.90
C LEU A 246 -5.12 -15.75 16.67
N VAL A 247 -3.91 -16.02 16.18
CA VAL A 247 -2.95 -16.93 16.81
C VAL A 247 -1.98 -16.17 17.70
N LYS A 248 -1.40 -15.08 17.19
CA LYS A 248 -0.36 -14.33 17.90
C LYS A 248 -0.20 -12.92 17.34
N THR A 249 0.19 -11.99 18.18
CA THR A 249 0.70 -10.69 17.76
C THR A 249 2.21 -10.58 18.04
N TYR A 250 2.89 -9.75 17.26
CA TYR A 250 4.30 -9.44 17.44
C TYR A 250 4.44 -7.92 17.53
N ALA A 251 5.01 -7.44 18.61
CA ALA A 251 5.39 -6.03 18.71
C ALA A 251 6.55 -5.75 17.75
N ALA A 252 6.36 -4.84 16.81
CA ALA A 252 7.41 -4.39 15.91
C ALA A 252 8.29 -3.38 16.66
N ALA A 253 9.25 -3.89 17.43
CA ALA A 253 10.11 -3.13 18.32
C ALA A 253 11.57 -3.55 18.20
N SER A 254 12.49 -2.64 18.56
CA SER A 254 13.91 -2.94 18.72
C SER A 254 14.12 -4.06 19.74
N LEU A 255 15.29 -4.72 19.70
CA LEU A 255 15.59 -5.85 20.59
C LEU A 255 15.52 -5.45 22.07
N ASP A 256 15.91 -4.22 22.41
CA ASP A 256 15.85 -3.65 23.76
C ASP A 256 14.47 -3.06 24.13
N GLY A 257 13.49 -3.11 23.21
CA GLY A 257 12.14 -2.62 23.41
C GLY A 257 11.98 -1.09 23.48
N LYS A 258 13.06 -0.31 23.28
CA LYS A 258 13.01 1.15 23.44
C LYS A 258 12.43 1.89 22.25
N ALA A 259 12.50 1.30 21.07
CA ALA A 259 11.95 1.88 19.85
C ALA A 259 10.94 0.93 19.22
N THR A 260 9.91 1.49 18.59
CA THR A 260 8.91 0.74 17.84
C THR A 260 8.92 1.16 16.38
N SER A 261 8.40 0.33 15.49
CA SER A 261 8.37 0.58 14.06
C SER A 261 7.03 0.22 13.45
N ARG A 262 6.59 1.02 12.52
CA ARG A 262 5.60 0.59 11.53
C ARG A 262 6.16 -0.59 10.74
N VAL A 263 5.30 -1.46 10.25
CA VAL A 263 5.73 -2.59 9.41
C VAL A 263 5.49 -2.22 7.94
N SER A 264 6.56 -2.01 7.18
CA SER A 264 6.48 -1.51 5.81
C SER A 264 6.01 -2.55 4.79
N ALA A 265 6.32 -3.81 5.01
CA ALA A 265 5.88 -4.92 4.14
C ALA A 265 5.96 -6.26 4.86
N VAL A 266 5.10 -7.20 4.47
CA VAL A 266 5.21 -8.63 4.79
C VAL A 266 4.93 -9.43 3.53
N TYR A 267 5.80 -10.40 3.21
CA TYR A 267 5.63 -11.31 2.09
C TYR A 267 5.93 -12.74 2.50
N ASP A 268 5.25 -13.68 1.83
CA ASP A 268 5.53 -15.10 1.99
C ASP A 268 6.77 -15.49 1.19
N ALA A 269 7.68 -16.18 1.84
CA ALA A 269 8.82 -16.84 1.24
C ALA A 269 8.61 -18.37 1.33
N ALA A 270 7.65 -18.90 0.56
CA ALA A 270 7.24 -20.30 0.63
C ALA A 270 8.38 -21.31 0.51
N PRO A 271 9.40 -21.14 -0.38
CA PRO A 271 10.55 -22.05 -0.41
C PRO A 271 11.35 -22.07 0.89
N ARG A 272 11.22 -21.07 1.73
CA ARG A 272 11.86 -20.95 3.05
C ARG A 272 10.90 -21.32 4.19
N SER A 273 9.64 -21.61 3.90
CA SER A 273 8.57 -21.80 4.88
C SER A 273 8.53 -20.66 5.91
N SER A 274 8.60 -19.42 5.43
CA SER A 274 8.75 -18.25 6.28
C SER A 274 8.02 -17.03 5.72
N PHE A 275 7.52 -16.18 6.61
CA PHE A 275 7.21 -14.80 6.28
C PHE A 275 8.47 -13.95 6.44
N VAL A 276 8.70 -13.03 5.50
CA VAL A 276 9.74 -12.02 5.60
C VAL A 276 9.08 -10.65 5.75
N VAL A 277 9.60 -9.85 6.67
CA VAL A 277 8.98 -8.61 7.14
C VAL A 277 10.00 -7.49 7.11
N ALA A 278 9.67 -6.35 6.52
CA ALA A 278 10.48 -5.15 6.59
C ALA A 278 9.91 -4.15 7.59
N LEU A 279 10.76 -3.59 8.44
CA LEU A 279 10.42 -2.55 9.38
C LEU A 279 10.70 -1.18 8.75
N LYS A 280 9.75 -0.25 8.93
CA LYS A 280 9.79 1.04 8.26
C LYS A 280 10.66 2.07 8.97
N ASP A 281 10.74 1.98 10.28
CA ASP A 281 11.38 2.98 11.14
C ASP A 281 12.59 2.42 11.89
N LEU A 282 12.79 1.11 11.78
CA LEU A 282 13.97 0.40 12.27
C LEU A 282 14.70 -0.28 11.11
N PRO A 283 16.04 -0.24 11.07
CA PRO A 283 16.82 -0.84 10.01
C PRO A 283 16.93 -2.37 10.21
N GLU A 284 15.80 -3.05 10.13
CA GLU A 284 15.74 -4.50 10.30
C GLU A 284 14.81 -5.17 9.28
N LEU A 285 15.21 -6.36 8.83
CA LEU A 285 14.35 -7.37 8.23
C LEU A 285 14.12 -8.50 9.24
N TRP A 286 12.90 -8.98 9.34
CA TRP A 286 12.54 -10.13 10.16
C TRP A 286 12.16 -11.31 9.29
N GLU A 287 12.59 -12.51 9.67
CA GLU A 287 12.12 -13.77 9.11
C GLU A 287 11.39 -14.55 10.21
N ILE A 288 10.13 -14.94 9.95
CA ILE A 288 9.26 -15.66 10.89
C ILE A 288 8.89 -16.99 10.24
N SER A 289 9.53 -18.07 10.67
CA SER A 289 9.32 -19.38 10.08
C SER A 289 8.04 -20.03 10.58
N TYR A 290 7.25 -20.58 9.65
CA TYR A 290 6.12 -21.44 9.93
C TYR A 290 6.45 -22.95 9.75
N ASP A 291 7.73 -23.29 9.56
CA ASP A 291 8.21 -24.67 9.68
C ASP A 291 8.28 -25.08 11.16
N ARG A 292 7.56 -26.15 11.51
CA ARG A 292 7.57 -26.68 12.88
C ARG A 292 8.95 -27.17 13.33
N ASN A 293 9.82 -27.53 12.39
CA ASN A 293 11.19 -27.99 12.61
C ASN A 293 12.22 -26.86 12.50
N ALA A 294 11.79 -25.59 12.40
CA ALA A 294 12.72 -24.47 12.31
C ALA A 294 13.73 -24.48 13.45
N ALA A 295 15.02 -24.32 13.12
CA ALA A 295 16.09 -24.32 14.10
C ALA A 295 15.88 -23.25 15.18
N PRO A 296 16.28 -23.47 16.43
CA PRO A 296 16.17 -22.49 17.50
C PRO A 296 16.84 -21.15 17.15
N ILE A 297 16.36 -20.07 17.79
CA ILE A 297 16.89 -18.73 17.63
C ILE A 297 17.65 -18.35 18.89
N PHE A 298 18.88 -17.89 18.69
CA PHE A 298 19.73 -17.37 19.75
C PHE A 298 19.88 -15.86 19.56
N ASP A 299 19.41 -15.08 20.50
CA ASP A 299 19.59 -13.62 20.56
C ASP A 299 20.74 -13.34 21.55
N GLY A 300 21.83 -12.73 21.11
CA GLY A 300 22.97 -12.35 21.92
C GLY A 300 24.25 -13.15 21.65
N TYR A 301 25.29 -12.86 22.42
CA TYR A 301 26.58 -13.55 22.31
C TYR A 301 26.49 -14.92 22.96
N VAL A 302 26.80 -15.98 22.21
CA VAL A 302 26.72 -17.39 22.66
C VAL A 302 27.72 -17.71 23.79
N HIS A 303 28.63 -16.78 24.12
CA HIS A 303 29.70 -16.97 25.11
C HIS A 303 29.83 -15.88 26.16
N ASP A 304 28.77 -15.15 26.48
CA ASP A 304 28.82 -14.20 27.58
C ASP A 304 28.33 -14.83 28.88
N TYR A 305 29.25 -15.50 29.56
CA TYR A 305 29.02 -16.14 30.87
C TYR A 305 28.62 -15.18 32.00
N LYS A 306 28.72 -13.85 31.77
CA LYS A 306 28.34 -12.84 32.78
C LYS A 306 26.89 -12.37 32.63
N MET A 307 26.30 -12.51 31.47
CA MET A 307 24.93 -12.05 31.15
C MET A 307 23.91 -13.19 31.08
N GLY A 308 24.30 -14.43 31.41
CA GLY A 308 23.52 -15.63 31.19
C GLY A 308 23.57 -16.07 29.72
N GLU A 309 23.85 -17.34 29.47
CA GLU A 309 23.78 -17.93 28.14
C GLU A 309 22.42 -17.62 27.52
N GLY A 310 22.39 -17.08 26.30
CA GLY A 310 21.16 -16.74 25.62
C GLY A 310 20.23 -17.94 25.54
N VAL A 311 19.11 -17.89 26.26
CA VAL A 311 18.12 -18.96 26.21
C VAL A 311 17.61 -19.09 24.78
N ALA A 312 17.75 -20.27 24.19
CA ALA A 312 17.26 -20.54 22.86
C ALA A 312 15.76 -20.31 22.78
N LYS A 313 15.31 -19.45 21.87
CA LYS A 313 13.90 -19.25 21.57
C LYS A 313 13.44 -20.24 20.50
N PRO A 314 12.17 -20.69 20.50
CA PRO A 314 11.65 -21.54 19.44
C PRO A 314 11.82 -20.91 18.06
N GLY A 315 12.30 -21.70 17.09
CA GLY A 315 12.39 -21.28 15.69
C GLY A 315 11.02 -21.15 15.03
N PHE A 316 10.09 -22.08 15.33
CA PHE A 316 8.73 -22.05 14.85
C PHE A 316 7.97 -20.83 15.38
N LEU A 317 7.47 -19.99 14.48
CA LEU A 317 6.83 -18.71 14.76
C LEU A 317 7.67 -17.76 15.64
N GLY A 318 9.00 -17.97 15.66
CA GLY A 318 9.97 -17.09 16.25
C GLY A 318 10.46 -16.03 15.27
N VAL A 319 10.96 -14.91 15.79
CA VAL A 319 11.47 -13.80 14.96
C VAL A 319 12.99 -13.92 14.82
N ARG A 320 13.49 -14.15 13.61
CA ARG A 320 14.90 -14.01 13.25
C ARG A 320 15.14 -12.61 12.71
N ARG A 321 16.02 -11.87 13.34
CA ARG A 321 16.34 -10.49 12.96
C ARG A 321 17.55 -10.44 12.04
N THR A 322 17.47 -9.61 11.03
CA THR A 322 18.57 -9.26 10.11
C THR A 322 18.78 -7.76 10.21
N PRO A 323 19.89 -7.29 10.77
CA PRO A 323 20.20 -5.87 10.81
C PRO A 323 20.51 -5.34 9.41
N LEU A 324 20.10 -4.11 9.14
CA LEU A 324 20.31 -3.39 7.89
C LEU A 324 21.03 -2.07 8.16
N ASP A 325 21.55 -1.43 7.12
CA ASP A 325 22.11 -0.09 7.24
C ASP A 325 21.00 0.98 7.34
N GLU A 326 19.92 0.80 6.54
CA GLU A 326 18.78 1.70 6.49
C GLU A 326 17.46 0.90 6.44
N PRO A 327 16.36 1.46 6.97
CA PRO A 327 15.05 0.82 6.88
C PRO A 327 14.59 0.61 5.44
N LEU A 328 13.91 -0.48 5.17
CA LEU A 328 13.29 -0.75 3.87
C LEU A 328 11.85 -0.26 3.83
N ASP A 329 11.47 0.34 2.70
CA ASP A 329 10.09 0.76 2.46
C ASP A 329 9.23 -0.34 1.85
N ASP A 330 9.84 -1.12 0.99
CA ASP A 330 9.30 -2.31 0.33
C ASP A 330 10.46 -3.17 -0.16
N PHE A 331 10.20 -4.43 -0.53
CA PHE A 331 11.23 -5.31 -1.04
C PHE A 331 10.67 -6.35 -2.02
N PHE A 332 11.58 -6.99 -2.71
CA PHE A 332 11.33 -8.02 -3.70
C PHE A 332 12.26 -9.21 -3.40
N PHE A 333 11.81 -10.44 -3.67
CA PHE A 333 12.68 -11.61 -3.59
C PHE A 333 13.30 -11.91 -4.95
N ASP A 334 14.57 -12.38 -4.94
CA ASP A 334 15.08 -13.13 -6.07
C ASP A 334 14.34 -14.47 -6.20
N GLN A 335 14.45 -15.12 -7.35
CA GLN A 335 13.73 -16.37 -7.62
C GLN A 335 14.16 -17.54 -6.72
N SER A 336 15.36 -17.48 -6.15
CA SER A 336 15.83 -18.48 -5.19
C SER A 336 15.32 -18.24 -3.77
N TYR A 337 14.70 -17.09 -3.50
CA TYR A 337 14.33 -16.61 -2.17
C TYR A 337 15.49 -16.54 -1.19
N ARG A 338 16.72 -16.46 -1.71
CA ARG A 338 17.94 -16.24 -0.93
C ARG A 338 18.18 -14.77 -0.66
N TYR A 339 17.78 -13.91 -1.59
CA TYR A 339 18.00 -12.48 -1.50
C TYR A 339 16.67 -11.72 -1.44
N ALA A 340 16.63 -10.73 -0.53
CA ALA A 340 15.63 -9.68 -0.52
C ALA A 340 16.27 -8.38 -1.04
N LEU A 341 15.64 -7.76 -2.04
CA LEU A 341 16.07 -6.51 -2.64
C LEU A 341 15.09 -5.42 -2.22
N GLY A 342 15.54 -4.46 -1.44
CA GLY A 342 14.64 -3.47 -0.85
C GLY A 342 15.06 -2.04 -1.16
N ALA A 343 14.06 -1.21 -1.50
CA ALA A 343 14.24 0.23 -1.61
C ALA A 343 14.31 0.87 -0.23
N THR A 344 15.23 1.81 -0.06
CA THR A 344 15.38 2.62 1.14
C THR A 344 14.84 4.02 0.89
N ARG A 345 14.36 4.67 1.95
CA ARG A 345 14.06 6.10 1.92
C ARG A 345 15.00 6.84 2.86
N PRO A 346 15.77 7.80 2.38
CA PRO A 346 16.59 8.64 3.25
C PRO A 346 15.76 9.32 4.33
N LYS A 347 16.30 9.51 5.52
CA LYS A 347 15.63 10.24 6.62
C LYS A 347 15.21 11.62 6.14
N GLY A 348 13.95 11.98 6.36
CA GLY A 348 13.38 13.27 5.95
C GLY A 348 12.87 13.33 4.50
N ALA A 349 12.93 12.24 3.74
CA ALA A 349 12.33 12.20 2.42
C ALA A 349 10.80 12.22 2.51
N SER A 350 10.17 13.17 1.81
CA SER A 350 8.70 13.22 1.66
C SER A 350 8.22 12.20 0.63
N GLU A 351 6.90 11.95 0.56
CA GLU A 351 6.29 11.15 -0.52
C GLU A 351 6.55 11.75 -1.91
N SER A 352 6.86 13.05 -1.99
CA SER A 352 7.27 13.75 -3.20
C SER A 352 8.75 13.59 -3.57
N GLY A 353 9.50 12.79 -2.82
CA GLY A 353 10.83 12.30 -3.15
C GLY A 353 12.02 13.03 -2.55
N PRO A 354 13.21 12.40 -2.51
CA PRO A 354 14.43 12.97 -1.94
C PRO A 354 14.96 14.14 -2.77
N LYS A 355 15.54 15.07 -2.06
CA LYS A 355 16.53 15.99 -2.60
C LYS A 355 17.89 15.41 -2.22
N GLY A 356 18.59 14.85 -3.19
CA GLY A 356 19.92 14.28 -2.98
C GLY A 356 20.14 13.16 -3.98
N ASP A 357 20.90 13.44 -5.02
CA ASP A 357 20.70 12.78 -6.31
C ASP A 357 21.54 11.52 -6.55
N ASP A 358 22.47 11.13 -5.66
CA ASP A 358 23.49 10.13 -6.02
C ASP A 358 23.68 8.96 -5.04
N ALA A 359 22.89 8.84 -3.98
CA ALA A 359 23.01 7.69 -3.08
C ALA A 359 22.24 6.48 -3.61
N PRO A 360 22.80 5.26 -3.58
CA PRO A 360 22.08 4.03 -3.89
C PRO A 360 20.84 3.94 -3.00
N ASN A 361 19.67 3.79 -3.62
CA ASN A 361 18.39 3.77 -2.90
C ASN A 361 17.88 2.36 -2.60
N ALA A 362 18.68 1.34 -2.88
CA ALA A 362 18.26 -0.04 -2.68
C ALA A 362 19.40 -0.92 -2.16
N GLN A 363 19.04 -1.85 -1.27
CA GLN A 363 19.94 -2.82 -0.66
C GLN A 363 19.60 -4.24 -1.13
N VAL A 364 20.64 -5.07 -1.25
CA VAL A 364 20.50 -6.51 -1.42
C VAL A 364 20.87 -7.19 -0.11
N VAL A 365 19.93 -7.90 0.46
CA VAL A 365 20.07 -8.60 1.74
C VAL A 365 20.08 -10.10 1.48
N ASN A 366 21.13 -10.77 1.91
CA ASN A 366 21.17 -12.23 1.88
C ASN A 366 20.53 -12.77 3.16
N LEU A 367 19.41 -13.50 3.00
CA LEU A 367 18.62 -14.04 4.09
C LEU A 367 19.27 -15.24 4.80
N ASP A 368 20.17 -15.98 4.12
CA ASP A 368 20.85 -17.13 4.74
C ASP A 368 21.92 -16.67 5.73
N VAL A 369 22.72 -15.67 5.35
CA VAL A 369 23.75 -15.10 6.23
C VAL A 369 23.28 -13.87 6.99
N ARG A 370 22.04 -13.43 6.78
CA ARG A 370 21.34 -12.35 7.48
C ARG A 370 22.14 -11.05 7.54
N ARG A 371 22.51 -10.55 6.37
CA ARG A 371 23.21 -9.25 6.22
C ARG A 371 23.05 -8.68 4.82
N LYS A 372 23.22 -7.38 4.71
CA LYS A 372 23.41 -6.70 3.43
C LYS A 372 24.67 -7.23 2.75
N VAL A 373 24.59 -7.53 1.45
CA VAL A 373 25.68 -8.04 0.64
C VAL A 373 26.03 -7.14 -0.55
N ALA A 374 25.10 -6.29 -0.97
CA ALA A 374 25.33 -5.34 -2.06
C ALA A 374 24.37 -4.14 -1.97
N GLU A 375 24.68 -3.12 -2.76
CA GLU A 375 23.79 -2.00 -3.08
C GLU A 375 23.46 -2.03 -4.56
N LEU A 376 22.24 -1.65 -4.91
CA LEU A 376 21.84 -1.51 -6.30
C LEU A 376 22.10 -0.08 -6.75
N PRO A 377 22.86 0.11 -7.83
CA PRO A 377 23.22 1.44 -8.34
C PRO A 377 22.06 2.03 -9.18
N ILE A 378 20.90 2.23 -8.54
CA ILE A 378 19.71 2.78 -9.18
C ILE A 378 19.49 4.18 -8.63
N ALA A 379 19.47 5.18 -9.52
CA ALA A 379 19.12 6.55 -9.17
C ALA A 379 17.60 6.69 -8.94
N GLY A 380 17.18 7.80 -8.34
CA GLY A 380 15.77 8.09 -8.12
C GLY A 380 15.13 7.22 -7.04
N MET A 381 13.95 6.68 -7.31
CA MET A 381 13.21 5.80 -6.39
C MET A 381 12.71 4.56 -7.14
N PRO A 382 13.48 3.46 -7.14
CA PRO A 382 13.05 2.21 -7.76
C PRO A 382 11.84 1.63 -7.02
N HIS A 383 10.87 1.11 -7.77
CA HIS A 383 9.74 0.39 -7.21
C HIS A 383 9.95 -1.12 -7.34
N LEU A 384 10.91 -1.64 -6.56
CA LEU A 384 11.36 -3.03 -6.65
C LEU A 384 10.22 -4.04 -6.45
N GLY A 385 9.31 -3.80 -5.53
CA GLY A 385 8.14 -4.66 -5.28
C GLY A 385 7.19 -4.82 -6.48
N SER A 386 7.29 -3.97 -7.48
CA SER A 386 6.57 -4.08 -8.76
C SER A 386 7.48 -4.39 -9.95
N GLY A 387 8.74 -4.71 -9.69
CA GLY A 387 9.69 -5.19 -10.69
C GLY A 387 9.41 -6.63 -11.11
N ILE A 388 10.10 -7.06 -12.15
CA ILE A 388 10.01 -8.43 -12.69
C ILE A 388 11.40 -8.99 -12.92
N THR A 389 11.53 -10.31 -12.82
CA THR A 389 12.76 -11.02 -13.20
C THR A 389 12.52 -11.89 -14.42
N PHE A 390 13.55 -12.06 -15.24
CA PHE A 390 13.52 -12.97 -16.39
C PHE A 390 14.95 -13.34 -16.83
N ALA A 391 15.07 -14.44 -17.60
CA ALA A 391 16.34 -14.86 -18.16
C ALA A 391 16.76 -13.95 -19.31
N TRP A 392 18.03 -13.51 -19.31
CA TRP A 392 18.62 -12.69 -20.37
C TRP A 392 20.10 -13.03 -20.54
N ASN A 393 20.51 -13.40 -21.76
CA ASN A 393 21.90 -13.72 -22.12
C ASN A 393 22.62 -14.66 -21.13
N GLY A 394 21.91 -15.70 -20.64
CA GLY A 394 22.48 -16.69 -19.73
C GLY A 394 22.56 -16.29 -18.26
N THR A 395 22.03 -15.12 -17.91
CA THR A 395 21.86 -14.67 -16.51
C THR A 395 20.40 -14.32 -16.23
N THR A 396 20.05 -14.14 -14.96
CA THR A 396 18.76 -13.56 -14.56
C THR A 396 18.93 -12.07 -14.36
N VAL A 397 18.01 -11.29 -14.93
CA VAL A 397 17.95 -9.85 -14.71
C VAL A 397 16.67 -9.44 -13.98
N LEU A 398 16.77 -8.40 -13.16
CA LEU A 398 15.64 -7.65 -12.61
C LEU A 398 15.37 -6.43 -13.48
N MET A 399 14.13 -6.22 -13.91
CA MET A 399 13.67 -4.99 -14.54
C MET A 399 12.74 -4.27 -13.56
N SER A 400 13.11 -3.06 -13.13
CA SER A 400 12.40 -2.27 -12.13
C SER A 400 11.94 -0.94 -12.70
N PRO A 401 10.66 -0.55 -12.53
CA PRO A 401 10.21 0.81 -12.83
C PRO A 401 10.74 1.80 -11.79
N ASN A 402 10.82 3.06 -12.18
CA ASN A 402 11.25 4.16 -11.34
C ASN A 402 10.08 5.13 -11.09
N LEU A 403 9.86 5.50 -9.82
CA LEU A 403 8.75 6.38 -9.42
C LEU A 403 9.00 7.87 -9.66
N LYS A 404 10.24 8.24 -9.99
CA LYS A 404 10.65 9.63 -10.20
C LYS A 404 11.06 9.92 -11.63
N ASP A 405 11.76 8.98 -12.23
CA ASP A 405 12.35 9.12 -13.54
C ASP A 405 11.60 8.26 -14.55
N GLY A 406 11.50 8.75 -15.78
CA GLY A 406 10.96 7.98 -16.88
C GLY A 406 11.95 6.89 -17.31
N ALA A 407 12.10 5.86 -16.50
CA ALA A 407 13.12 4.83 -16.67
C ALA A 407 12.66 3.44 -16.20
N LEU A 408 13.19 2.42 -16.88
CA LEU A 408 13.23 1.03 -16.43
C LEU A 408 14.70 0.65 -16.24
N ASP A 409 15.09 0.36 -15.04
CA ASP A 409 16.42 -0.12 -14.73
C ASP A 409 16.50 -1.62 -14.86
N VAL A 410 17.47 -2.13 -15.62
CA VAL A 410 17.71 -3.55 -15.80
C VAL A 410 19.03 -3.92 -15.11
N ILE A 411 18.95 -4.85 -14.14
CA ILE A 411 20.05 -5.19 -13.24
C ILE A 411 20.35 -6.68 -13.35
N ASP A 412 21.61 -7.00 -13.51
CA ASP A 412 22.10 -8.39 -13.45
C ASP A 412 22.04 -8.89 -12.00
N MET A 413 21.27 -9.94 -11.76
CA MET A 413 21.02 -10.49 -10.42
C MET A 413 22.20 -11.30 -9.84
N LYS A 414 23.26 -11.53 -10.63
CA LYS A 414 24.47 -12.19 -10.17
C LYS A 414 25.54 -11.19 -9.74
N THR A 415 25.67 -10.11 -10.50
CA THR A 415 26.72 -9.10 -10.29
C THR A 415 26.22 -7.86 -9.57
N TRP A 416 24.89 -7.68 -9.47
CA TRP A 416 24.20 -6.51 -8.90
C TRP A 416 24.53 -5.19 -9.63
N LYS A 417 24.90 -5.31 -10.92
CA LYS A 417 25.24 -4.14 -11.75
C LYS A 417 24.12 -3.84 -12.73
N THR A 418 23.94 -2.56 -13.02
CA THR A 418 23.06 -2.13 -14.09
C THR A 418 23.57 -2.63 -15.44
N VAL A 419 22.72 -3.38 -16.15
CA VAL A 419 22.94 -3.82 -17.52
C VAL A 419 22.63 -2.67 -18.49
N THR A 420 21.49 -2.05 -18.28
CA THR A 420 21.03 -0.88 -19.07
C THR A 420 19.89 -0.18 -18.33
N THR A 421 19.66 1.08 -18.68
CA THR A 421 18.47 1.83 -18.31
C THR A 421 17.69 2.16 -19.58
N ILE A 422 16.41 1.79 -19.62
CA ILE A 422 15.53 1.97 -20.78
C ILE A 422 14.67 3.19 -20.51
N ALA A 423 14.76 4.21 -21.36
CA ALA A 423 13.93 5.41 -21.25
C ALA A 423 12.46 5.09 -21.50
N THR A 424 11.57 5.64 -20.67
CA THR A 424 10.11 5.60 -20.80
C THR A 424 9.56 7.03 -20.87
N PRO A 425 8.31 7.24 -21.37
CA PRO A 425 7.74 8.58 -21.48
C PRO A 425 7.56 9.31 -20.14
N GLY A 426 7.64 8.62 -19.02
CA GLY A 426 7.54 9.21 -17.70
C GLY A 426 7.65 8.17 -16.59
N PRO A 427 7.69 8.61 -15.31
CA PRO A 427 7.78 7.74 -14.17
C PRO A 427 6.66 6.70 -14.14
N GLY A 428 7.03 5.44 -13.90
CA GLY A 428 6.12 4.29 -13.87
C GLY A 428 6.02 3.65 -12.49
N PHE A 429 4.97 2.85 -12.29
CA PHE A 429 4.73 2.16 -11.04
C PHE A 429 4.81 0.64 -11.19
N PHE A 430 4.32 0.08 -12.32
CA PHE A 430 4.23 -1.35 -12.53
C PHE A 430 5.03 -1.78 -13.76
N ALA A 431 5.83 -2.83 -13.62
CA ALA A 431 6.35 -3.61 -14.74
C ALA A 431 5.79 -5.03 -14.65
N ARG A 432 5.35 -5.58 -15.78
CA ARG A 432 4.79 -6.94 -15.85
C ARG A 432 5.21 -7.62 -17.13
N SER A 433 5.36 -8.92 -17.03
CA SER A 433 5.60 -9.82 -18.15
C SER A 433 4.95 -11.17 -17.85
N HIS A 434 5.17 -12.12 -18.70
CA HIS A 434 4.83 -13.52 -18.51
C HIS A 434 5.92 -14.40 -19.13
N GLN A 435 6.12 -15.61 -18.62
CA GLN A 435 7.12 -16.54 -19.15
C GLN A 435 6.90 -16.88 -20.64
N ASN A 436 5.65 -16.88 -21.11
CA ASN A 436 5.26 -17.24 -22.47
C ASN A 436 5.21 -16.05 -23.43
N THR A 437 5.61 -14.84 -23.00
CA THR A 437 5.71 -13.68 -23.90
C THR A 437 7.13 -13.14 -23.95
N PRO A 438 7.64 -12.71 -25.12
CA PRO A 438 8.94 -12.05 -25.21
C PRO A 438 8.90 -10.59 -24.73
N TYR A 439 7.77 -10.09 -24.28
CA TYR A 439 7.57 -8.68 -23.98
C TYR A 439 7.36 -8.42 -22.49
N ALA A 440 7.93 -7.31 -22.02
CA ALA A 440 7.61 -6.69 -20.73
C ALA A 440 6.83 -5.40 -20.98
N TRP A 441 5.84 -5.13 -20.16
CA TRP A 441 4.98 -3.97 -20.23
C TRP A 441 5.14 -3.12 -18.98
N THR A 442 5.24 -1.80 -19.14
CA THR A 442 5.30 -0.85 -18.01
C THR A 442 4.40 0.34 -18.26
N ASP A 443 3.88 0.92 -17.20
CA ASP A 443 3.12 2.16 -17.24
C ASP A 443 4.01 3.40 -17.03
N SER A 444 3.41 4.56 -17.28
CA SER A 444 3.96 5.87 -16.93
C SER A 444 3.00 6.66 -16.04
N MET A 445 2.25 5.96 -15.16
CA MET A 445 1.12 6.50 -14.44
C MET A 445 1.45 7.62 -13.45
N MET A 446 2.72 7.73 -13.05
CA MET A 446 3.19 8.81 -12.18
C MET A 446 3.51 10.09 -12.94
N SER A 447 3.46 10.06 -14.27
CA SER A 447 3.70 11.22 -15.14
C SER A 447 2.46 12.11 -15.24
N ALA A 448 2.65 13.42 -15.15
CA ALA A 448 1.56 14.38 -15.38
C ALA A 448 1.13 14.44 -16.87
N THR A 449 2.02 14.10 -17.81
CA THR A 449 1.84 14.26 -19.26
C THR A 449 1.75 12.97 -20.04
N ALA A 450 2.24 11.84 -19.47
CA ALA A 450 2.31 10.54 -20.14
C ALA A 450 1.59 9.41 -19.40
N LYS A 451 0.75 9.73 -18.41
CA LYS A 451 0.02 8.75 -17.59
C LYS A 451 -0.93 7.84 -18.40
N ASP A 452 -1.20 8.22 -19.62
CA ASP A 452 -2.08 7.53 -20.56
C ASP A 452 -1.35 6.45 -21.40
N THR A 453 -0.07 6.19 -21.12
CA THR A 453 0.79 5.41 -22.00
C THR A 453 1.35 4.18 -21.28
N LEU A 454 1.22 3.01 -21.91
CA LEU A 454 1.99 1.82 -21.60
C LEU A 454 3.12 1.66 -22.62
N THR A 455 4.31 1.36 -22.12
CA THR A 455 5.50 1.09 -22.94
C THR A 455 5.75 -0.41 -22.98
N ILE A 456 6.07 -0.94 -24.16
CA ILE A 456 6.31 -2.36 -24.40
C ILE A 456 7.76 -2.55 -24.80
N VAL A 457 8.46 -3.41 -24.06
CA VAL A 457 9.89 -3.69 -24.21
C VAL A 457 10.08 -5.14 -24.62
N ASP A 458 10.89 -5.40 -25.64
CA ASP A 458 11.34 -6.76 -25.98
C ASP A 458 12.40 -7.20 -24.96
N LYS A 459 12.13 -8.28 -24.24
CA LYS A 459 13.02 -8.82 -23.20
C LYS A 459 14.38 -9.30 -23.73
N ARG A 460 14.46 -9.69 -25.01
CA ARG A 460 15.70 -10.21 -25.60
C ARG A 460 16.66 -9.09 -25.98
N THR A 461 16.11 -7.99 -26.51
CA THR A 461 16.92 -6.85 -26.99
C THR A 461 17.00 -5.71 -25.98
N LEU A 462 16.16 -5.73 -24.94
CA LEU A 462 16.00 -4.65 -23.95
C LEU A 462 15.67 -3.29 -24.59
N ARG A 463 14.89 -3.31 -25.69
CA ARG A 463 14.49 -2.11 -26.42
C ARG A 463 12.98 -1.95 -26.45
N VAL A 464 12.53 -0.70 -26.42
CA VAL A 464 11.13 -0.36 -26.65
C VAL A 464 10.76 -0.75 -28.08
N VAL A 465 9.68 -1.51 -28.24
CA VAL A 465 9.17 -1.98 -29.53
C VAL A 465 7.80 -1.41 -29.88
N ALA A 466 7.02 -1.02 -28.87
CA ALA A 466 5.69 -0.47 -29.07
C ALA A 466 5.24 0.35 -27.87
N SER A 467 4.14 1.07 -28.04
CA SER A 467 3.36 1.66 -26.95
C SER A 467 1.87 1.58 -27.27
N VAL A 468 1.04 1.50 -26.24
CA VAL A 468 -0.41 1.63 -26.33
C VAL A 468 -0.87 2.81 -25.48
N ARG A 469 -1.92 3.50 -25.89
CA ARG A 469 -2.37 4.72 -25.23
C ARG A 469 -3.88 4.75 -25.02
N GLU A 470 -4.28 5.38 -23.93
CA GLU A 470 -5.67 5.76 -23.62
C GLU A 470 -5.73 7.28 -23.41
N PRO A 471 -5.89 8.07 -24.49
CA PRO A 471 -5.71 9.52 -24.44
C PRO A 471 -6.51 10.21 -23.35
N GLY A 472 -5.84 10.99 -22.51
CA GLY A 472 -6.44 11.78 -21.43
C GLY A 472 -6.80 11.00 -20.18
N LYS A 473 -6.67 9.67 -20.16
CA LYS A 473 -6.97 8.81 -19.01
C LYS A 473 -5.71 8.16 -18.45
N THR A 474 -5.74 7.75 -17.20
CA THR A 474 -4.61 7.03 -16.59
C THR A 474 -4.68 5.56 -16.98
N LEU A 475 -3.68 5.07 -17.71
CA LEU A 475 -3.56 3.67 -18.13
C LEU A 475 -2.44 3.00 -17.35
N ALA A 476 -2.76 2.01 -16.52
CA ALA A 476 -1.82 1.43 -15.58
C ALA A 476 -2.11 -0.03 -15.22
N HIS A 477 -1.21 -0.61 -14.44
CA HIS A 477 -1.31 -1.94 -13.86
C HIS A 477 -1.65 -3.02 -14.87
N ILE A 478 -0.65 -3.70 -15.38
CA ILE A 478 -0.80 -4.78 -16.35
C ILE A 478 -0.82 -6.12 -15.61
N GLU A 479 -1.61 -7.07 -16.08
CA GLU A 479 -1.58 -8.47 -15.67
C GLU A 479 -1.88 -9.36 -16.89
N PHE A 480 -1.29 -10.55 -16.94
CA PHE A 480 -1.45 -11.46 -18.07
C PHE A 480 -2.43 -12.60 -17.76
N THR A 481 -3.03 -13.17 -18.80
CA THR A 481 -3.74 -14.44 -18.70
C THR A 481 -2.77 -15.56 -18.30
N LYS A 482 -3.31 -16.65 -17.76
CA LYS A 482 -2.58 -17.84 -17.33
C LYS A 482 -1.60 -18.38 -18.38
N ASP A 483 -1.94 -18.26 -19.66
CA ASP A 483 -1.12 -18.68 -20.79
C ASP A 483 -0.19 -17.56 -21.35
N GLY A 484 -0.34 -16.32 -20.87
CA GLY A 484 0.43 -15.16 -21.33
C GLY A 484 0.00 -14.59 -22.67
N ARG A 485 -1.11 -15.09 -23.26
CA ARG A 485 -1.57 -14.69 -24.57
C ARG A 485 -2.18 -13.28 -24.59
N TYR A 486 -2.81 -12.88 -23.50
CA TYR A 486 -3.43 -11.57 -23.39
C TYR A 486 -2.87 -10.80 -22.20
N ALA A 487 -2.73 -9.48 -22.39
CA ALA A 487 -2.38 -8.52 -21.37
C ALA A 487 -3.60 -7.66 -21.02
N LEU A 488 -3.96 -7.60 -19.75
CA LEU A 488 -5.08 -6.82 -19.26
C LEU A 488 -4.53 -5.56 -18.59
N ALA A 489 -4.99 -4.38 -19.02
CA ALA A 489 -4.61 -3.08 -18.46
C ALA A 489 -5.81 -2.37 -17.85
N SER A 490 -5.57 -1.50 -16.88
CA SER A 490 -6.59 -0.72 -16.18
C SER A 490 -6.63 0.72 -16.63
N VAL A 491 -7.79 1.20 -17.03
CA VAL A 491 -8.10 2.63 -17.13
C VAL A 491 -8.57 3.10 -15.75
N TRP A 492 -7.70 3.81 -15.02
CA TRP A 492 -7.91 4.19 -13.60
C TRP A 492 -8.77 5.44 -13.44
N GLU A 493 -9.94 5.42 -14.03
CA GLU A 493 -10.92 6.50 -13.91
C GLU A 493 -12.26 5.95 -13.39
N ASN A 494 -13.14 6.82 -12.86
CA ASN A 494 -14.45 6.38 -12.37
C ASN A 494 -15.30 5.81 -13.52
N ASP A 495 -15.18 6.40 -14.70
CA ASP A 495 -15.68 5.89 -15.97
C ASP A 495 -14.62 5.02 -16.68
N GLY A 496 -13.92 4.21 -15.93
CA GLY A 496 -12.80 3.41 -16.38
C GLY A 496 -13.20 2.09 -17.02
N ALA A 497 -12.19 1.30 -17.32
CA ALA A 497 -12.36 -0.01 -17.93
C ALA A 497 -11.19 -0.94 -17.63
N LEU A 498 -11.45 -2.23 -17.72
CA LEU A 498 -10.44 -3.25 -17.94
C LEU A 498 -10.31 -3.46 -19.44
N VAL A 499 -9.12 -3.19 -20.01
CA VAL A 499 -8.84 -3.32 -21.43
C VAL A 499 -7.97 -4.53 -21.66
N VAL A 500 -8.37 -5.39 -22.59
CA VAL A 500 -7.67 -6.62 -22.95
C VAL A 500 -6.94 -6.41 -24.26
N TYR A 501 -5.64 -6.64 -24.25
CA TYR A 501 -4.79 -6.59 -25.43
C TYR A 501 -4.27 -7.98 -25.77
N ASP A 502 -4.21 -8.30 -27.07
CA ASP A 502 -3.42 -9.43 -27.55
C ASP A 502 -1.93 -9.11 -27.31
N ALA A 503 -1.23 -9.97 -26.56
CA ALA A 503 0.12 -9.69 -26.10
C ALA A 503 1.20 -9.80 -27.19
N ALA A 504 0.87 -10.35 -28.38
CA ALA A 504 1.78 -10.44 -29.51
C ALA A 504 1.60 -9.28 -30.50
N THR A 505 0.36 -8.83 -30.72
CA THR A 505 0.03 -7.79 -31.70
C THR A 505 -0.20 -6.43 -31.06
N PHE A 506 -0.35 -6.37 -29.73
CA PHE A 506 -0.64 -5.18 -28.92
C PHE A 506 -1.98 -4.51 -29.23
N LYS A 507 -2.85 -5.19 -29.97
CA LYS A 507 -4.17 -4.69 -30.34
C LYS A 507 -5.19 -4.97 -29.25
N GLU A 508 -6.05 -3.98 -28.98
CA GLU A 508 -7.21 -4.18 -28.12
C GLU A 508 -8.16 -5.22 -28.74
N VAL A 509 -8.56 -6.20 -27.94
CA VAL A 509 -9.49 -7.27 -28.35
C VAL A 509 -10.81 -7.22 -27.59
N LYS A 510 -10.81 -6.67 -26.37
CA LYS A 510 -12.03 -6.51 -25.56
C LYS A 510 -11.87 -5.41 -24.52
N ARG A 511 -13.00 -4.81 -24.13
CA ARG A 511 -13.06 -3.78 -23.10
C ARG A 511 -14.26 -4.04 -22.18
N LEU A 512 -14.03 -4.03 -20.86
CA LEU A 512 -15.06 -4.18 -19.85
C LEU A 512 -15.16 -2.90 -19.04
N PRO A 513 -16.27 -2.16 -19.10
CA PRO A 513 -16.47 -0.98 -18.27
C PRO A 513 -16.42 -1.35 -16.77
N MET A 514 -15.67 -0.59 -15.98
CA MET A 514 -15.47 -0.78 -14.54
C MET A 514 -15.21 0.56 -13.85
N SER A 515 -15.64 0.66 -12.59
CA SER A 515 -15.42 1.86 -11.79
C SER A 515 -14.01 1.86 -11.20
N LYS A 516 -13.08 2.58 -11.84
CA LYS A 516 -11.68 2.76 -11.40
C LYS A 516 -11.01 1.43 -10.99
N PRO A 517 -10.78 0.52 -11.93
CA PRO A 517 -10.11 -0.76 -11.64
C PRO A 517 -8.65 -0.52 -11.27
N VAL A 518 -8.33 -0.47 -9.97
CA VAL A 518 -7.00 -0.08 -9.46
C VAL A 518 -5.99 -1.23 -9.46
N GLY A 519 -6.44 -2.48 -9.53
CA GLY A 519 -5.56 -3.64 -9.60
C GLY A 519 -6.32 -4.86 -10.07
N LYS A 520 -5.63 -5.71 -10.81
CA LYS A 520 -6.14 -7.01 -11.22
C LYS A 520 -5.06 -8.06 -11.08
N TYR A 521 -5.49 -9.26 -10.73
CA TYR A 521 -4.61 -10.32 -10.31
C TYR A 521 -5.13 -11.64 -10.86
N ASN A 522 -4.33 -12.30 -11.69
CA ASN A 522 -4.63 -13.63 -12.19
C ASN A 522 -4.27 -14.67 -11.13
N VAL A 523 -5.18 -15.61 -10.83
CA VAL A 523 -4.98 -16.62 -9.79
C VAL A 523 -3.73 -17.44 -10.06
N TRP A 524 -3.59 -18.00 -11.27
CA TRP A 524 -2.44 -18.84 -11.63
C TRP A 524 -1.10 -18.10 -11.44
N ASN A 525 -1.00 -16.89 -11.99
CA ASN A 525 0.24 -16.13 -11.95
C ASN A 525 0.67 -15.85 -10.51
N LYS A 526 -0.29 -15.63 -9.60
CA LYS A 526 0.02 -15.32 -8.20
C LYS A 526 0.39 -16.55 -7.36
N ILE A 527 -0.26 -17.69 -7.58
CA ILE A 527 0.05 -18.90 -6.81
C ILE A 527 1.25 -19.67 -7.37
N SER A 528 1.47 -19.66 -8.69
CA SER A 528 2.60 -20.33 -9.33
C SER A 528 3.91 -19.56 -9.25
N ARG A 529 3.85 -18.28 -8.86
CA ARG A 529 4.99 -17.35 -8.87
C ARG A 529 5.69 -17.32 -10.23
N SER A 530 4.89 -17.29 -11.30
CA SER A 530 5.37 -17.28 -12.68
C SER A 530 6.39 -16.18 -12.91
N GLU A 531 7.40 -16.46 -13.73
CA GLU A 531 8.37 -15.47 -14.19
C GLU A 531 7.66 -14.25 -14.82
N GLY A 532 8.10 -13.05 -14.48
CA GLY A 532 7.49 -11.81 -14.96
C GLY A 532 6.32 -11.31 -14.13
N THR A 533 5.91 -12.02 -13.07
CA THR A 533 4.95 -11.52 -12.08
C THR A 533 5.66 -10.91 -10.87
N SER A 534 4.99 -10.00 -10.16
CA SER A 534 5.43 -9.50 -8.85
C SER A 534 4.63 -10.18 -7.72
N HIS A 535 5.08 -9.99 -6.47
CA HIS A 535 4.44 -10.54 -5.26
C HIS A 535 2.98 -10.12 -5.05
#